data_267ebfb443ca8b05297ff39f742a8261
#
_entry.id   267ebfb443ca8b05297ff39f742a8261
#
_cell.length_a   1.000
_cell.length_b   1.000
_cell.length_c   1.000
_cell.angle_alpha   90.00
_cell.angle_beta   90.00
_cell.angle_gamma   90.00
#
_symmetry.space_group_name_H-M   'P 1'
#
loop_
_entity.id
_entity.type
_entity.pdbx_description
1 polymer ?
#
loop_
_entity_poly.entity_id
_entity_poly.type
_entity_poly.pdbx_seq_one_letter_code
_entity_poly.pdbx_strand_id
1 'polypeptide(L)'
;QSEISTDLSRHDFFYAGQSKKQRMFIVKDGKVRWQYYNKKDRGEISDAVLLRDGHILIAHQYGIAEVTQDDKTIWSYPAPEGTEIHTIQPIGKNHVIFIQNGKPAKAIVMEIPSTRIVQEFELPYNENGSVHGQFRNARLSSSGTLLVANMGMGFVGEYNANGKEINRWQLGGAWSVAEQPNGNLLVVGRRGNVREIKRNGETVWSYDASKIGF
;
A
#
# COMPACT_ATOMS: atom_id res chain seq x y z
N GLN A 1 -7.12 1.17 32.10
CA GLN A 1 -7.31 1.69 30.73
C GLN A 1 -6.46 2.95 30.64
N SER A 2 -5.32 2.88 29.91
CA SER A 2 -4.55 4.06 29.60
C SER A 2 -5.38 4.91 28.62
N GLU A 3 -5.71 6.14 29.00
CA GLU A 3 -6.29 7.11 28.08
C GLU A 3 -5.35 7.25 26.88
N ILE A 4 -5.83 6.89 25.70
CA ILE A 4 -5.12 7.16 24.45
C ILE A 4 -5.13 8.68 24.29
N SER A 5 -3.96 9.29 24.45
CA SER A 5 -3.80 10.72 24.20
C SER A 5 -4.19 11.03 22.76
N THR A 6 -5.19 11.87 22.56
CA THR A 6 -5.61 12.39 21.25
C THR A 6 -4.69 13.53 20.76
N ASP A 7 -3.65 13.84 21.53
CA ASP A 7 -2.70 14.90 21.20
C ASP A 7 -1.71 14.43 20.14
N LEU A 8 -1.98 14.77 18.88
CA LEU A 8 -1.11 14.50 17.75
C LEU A 8 0.27 15.17 17.85
N SER A 9 0.47 16.12 18.78
CA SER A 9 1.77 16.76 19.01
C SER A 9 2.83 15.80 19.53
N ARG A 10 2.41 14.65 20.08
CA ARG A 10 3.29 13.60 20.61
C ARG A 10 3.68 12.54 19.61
N HIS A 11 3.19 12.62 18.37
CA HIS A 11 3.41 11.60 17.34
C HIS A 11 3.94 12.25 16.07
N ASP A 12 5.15 11.88 15.72
CA ASP A 12 5.69 12.16 14.41
C ASP A 12 5.14 11.14 13.41
N PHE A 13 4.67 11.60 12.25
CA PHE A 13 4.17 10.70 11.22
C PHE A 13 4.33 11.27 9.82
N PHE A 14 4.37 10.37 8.86
CA PHE A 14 4.24 10.67 7.45
C PHE A 14 2.82 10.29 6.99
N TYR A 15 2.19 11.22 6.31
CA TYR A 15 0.85 11.04 5.73
C TYR A 15 0.91 11.14 4.22
N ALA A 16 0.29 10.18 3.54
CA ALA A 16 0.02 10.23 2.11
C ALA A 16 -1.46 9.89 1.90
N GLY A 17 -2.21 10.81 1.31
CA GLY A 17 -3.66 10.68 1.18
C GLY A 17 -4.13 10.68 -0.26
N GLN A 18 -5.02 9.73 -0.54
CA GLN A 18 -5.78 9.69 -1.76
C GLN A 18 -6.82 10.82 -1.71
N SER A 19 -6.59 11.91 -2.44
CA SER A 19 -7.55 13.00 -2.59
C SER A 19 -7.39 13.64 -3.95
N LYS A 20 -8.38 14.42 -4.38
CA LYS A 20 -8.28 15.21 -5.62
C LYS A 20 -7.06 16.15 -5.64
N LYS A 21 -6.52 16.51 -4.49
CA LYS A 21 -5.33 17.37 -4.35
C LYS A 21 -4.03 16.61 -4.19
N GLN A 22 -4.08 15.28 -4.07
CA GLN A 22 -2.91 14.40 -3.96
C GLN A 22 -1.81 14.98 -3.07
N ARG A 23 -2.00 14.88 -1.75
CA ARG A 23 -1.12 15.51 -0.77
C ARG A 23 -0.34 14.49 0.03
N MET A 24 0.89 14.84 0.38
CA MET A 24 1.69 14.17 1.40
C MET A 24 2.19 15.18 2.42
N PHE A 25 2.36 14.75 3.67
CA PHE A 25 2.86 15.58 4.75
C PHE A 25 3.84 14.81 5.65
N ILE A 26 4.89 15.50 6.11
CA ILE A 26 5.66 15.07 7.27
C ILE A 26 5.26 15.96 8.43
N VAL A 27 4.76 15.34 9.49
CA VAL A 27 4.37 16.02 10.73
C VAL A 27 5.39 15.67 11.81
N LYS A 28 5.95 16.68 12.47
CA LYS A 28 6.83 16.55 13.64
C LYS A 28 6.42 17.56 14.71
N ASP A 29 6.35 17.10 15.96
CA ASP A 29 5.92 17.94 17.09
C ASP A 29 4.55 18.60 16.84
N GLY A 30 3.61 17.89 16.22
CA GLY A 30 2.28 18.39 15.85
C GLY A 30 2.27 19.46 14.75
N LYS A 31 3.39 19.69 14.06
CA LYS A 31 3.52 20.72 13.01
C LYS A 31 3.88 20.08 11.68
N VAL A 32 3.23 20.55 10.60
CA VAL A 32 3.63 20.18 9.24
C VAL A 32 5.02 20.79 8.96
N ARG A 33 6.01 19.91 8.75
CA ARG A 33 7.39 20.31 8.44
C ARG A 33 7.69 20.28 6.96
N TRP A 34 6.98 19.42 6.24
CA TRP A 34 7.09 19.30 4.81
C TRP A 34 5.73 18.94 4.22
N GLN A 35 5.46 19.38 2.99
CA GLN A 35 4.28 19.03 2.24
C GLN A 35 4.59 18.92 0.75
N TYR A 36 3.89 17.99 0.11
CA TYR A 36 3.95 17.76 -1.32
C TYR A 36 2.57 17.91 -1.94
N TYR A 37 2.54 18.46 -3.15
CA TYR A 37 1.35 18.52 -3.98
C TYR A 37 1.69 17.98 -5.36
N ASN A 38 0.97 16.96 -5.81
CA ASN A 38 1.09 16.56 -7.21
C ASN A 38 0.44 17.62 -8.10
N LYS A 39 1.27 18.32 -8.87
CA LYS A 39 0.85 19.40 -9.77
C LYS A 39 0.23 18.89 -11.08
N LYS A 40 0.31 17.58 -11.35
CA LYS A 40 -0.07 17.01 -12.64
C LYS A 40 -1.55 16.68 -12.78
N ASP A 41 -2.40 16.97 -11.80
CA ASP A 41 -3.87 16.77 -11.78
C ASP A 41 -4.37 15.42 -12.33
N ARG A 42 -3.47 14.42 -12.45
CA ARG A 42 -3.75 13.13 -13.06
C ARG A 42 -3.33 12.00 -12.13
N GLY A 43 -4.23 11.02 -11.95
CA GLY A 43 -4.02 9.88 -11.07
C GLY A 43 -4.28 10.20 -9.61
N GLU A 44 -3.89 9.30 -8.76
CA GLU A 44 -4.03 9.40 -7.30
C GLU A 44 -2.76 8.89 -6.60
N ILE A 45 -2.34 9.52 -5.51
CA ILE A 45 -1.34 8.94 -4.62
C ILE A 45 -2.04 7.88 -3.80
N SER A 46 -1.80 6.62 -4.13
CA SER A 46 -2.45 5.47 -3.48
C SER A 46 -1.59 4.87 -2.38
N ASP A 47 -0.27 4.98 -2.49
CA ASP A 47 0.69 4.49 -1.50
C ASP A 47 1.96 5.33 -1.55
N ALA A 48 2.60 5.52 -0.39
CA ALA A 48 3.89 6.18 -0.32
C ALA A 48 4.68 5.72 0.90
N VAL A 49 6.00 5.69 0.77
CA VAL A 49 6.94 5.30 1.83
C VAL A 49 8.02 6.35 1.99
N LEU A 50 8.14 6.92 3.19
CA LEU A 50 9.26 7.78 3.55
C LEU A 50 10.51 6.92 3.83
N LEU A 51 11.56 7.10 3.03
CA LEU A 51 12.82 6.38 3.16
C LEU A 51 13.71 7.03 4.24
N ARG A 52 14.72 6.28 4.70
CA ARG A 52 15.63 6.74 5.76
C ARG A 52 16.47 7.96 5.37
N ASP A 53 16.77 8.13 4.08
CA ASP A 53 17.50 9.28 3.52
C ASP A 53 16.62 10.51 3.30
N GLY A 54 15.32 10.39 3.58
CA GLY A 54 14.34 11.44 3.41
C GLY A 54 13.70 11.48 2.03
N HIS A 55 14.06 10.60 1.11
CA HIS A 55 13.36 10.43 -0.16
C HIS A 55 12.01 9.74 0.06
N ILE A 56 11.14 9.81 -0.91
CA ILE A 56 9.79 9.25 -0.84
C ILE A 56 9.53 8.38 -2.06
N LEU A 57 9.20 7.11 -1.83
CA LEU A 57 8.63 6.25 -2.87
C LEU A 57 7.14 6.53 -2.97
N ILE A 58 6.62 6.63 -4.18
CA ILE A 58 5.21 6.94 -4.46
C ILE A 58 4.65 5.92 -5.46
N ALA A 59 3.47 5.39 -5.20
CA ALA A 59 2.60 4.76 -6.20
C ALA A 59 1.46 5.74 -6.51
N HIS A 60 1.36 6.16 -7.78
CA HIS A 60 0.48 7.26 -8.20
C HIS A 60 -0.48 6.86 -9.33
N GLN A 61 -1.05 5.65 -9.25
CA GLN A 61 -1.95 5.05 -10.24
C GLN A 61 -1.27 4.76 -11.59
N TYR A 62 -0.73 5.76 -12.27
CA TYR A 62 -0.09 5.60 -13.59
C TYR A 62 1.40 5.29 -13.54
N GLY A 63 1.89 4.88 -12.39
CA GLY A 63 3.28 4.47 -12.20
C GLY A 63 3.76 4.59 -10.77
N ILE A 64 5.06 4.42 -10.61
CA ILE A 64 5.79 4.58 -9.37
C ILE A 64 6.99 5.49 -9.59
N ALA A 65 7.41 6.19 -8.54
CA ALA A 65 8.57 7.06 -8.60
C ALA A 65 9.25 7.17 -7.23
N GLU A 66 10.51 7.57 -7.23
CA GLU A 66 11.20 8.10 -6.07
C GLU A 66 11.40 9.60 -6.25
N VAL A 67 10.98 10.37 -5.26
CA VAL A 67 11.12 11.83 -5.25
C VAL A 67 11.84 12.30 -4.01
N THR A 68 12.53 13.43 -4.14
CA THR A 68 13.14 14.12 -3.00
C THR A 68 12.16 15.08 -2.34
N GLN A 69 12.50 15.60 -1.15
CA GLN A 69 11.66 16.60 -0.48
C GLN A 69 11.66 17.97 -1.18
N ASP A 70 12.59 18.24 -2.08
CA ASP A 70 12.64 19.42 -2.94
C ASP A 70 12.00 19.18 -4.33
N ASP A 71 11.15 18.17 -4.44
CA ASP A 71 10.28 17.87 -5.59
C ASP A 71 11.06 17.43 -6.87
N LYS A 72 12.22 16.81 -6.70
CA LYS A 72 12.98 16.23 -7.82
C LYS A 72 12.68 14.74 -7.94
N THR A 73 12.42 14.28 -9.14
CA THR A 73 12.29 12.84 -9.43
C THR A 73 13.67 12.24 -9.62
N ILE A 74 14.01 11.23 -8.81
CA ILE A 74 15.26 10.47 -8.90
C ILE A 74 15.16 9.41 -9.98
N TRP A 75 14.08 8.63 -9.96
CA TRP A 75 13.71 7.67 -11.00
C TRP A 75 12.19 7.52 -11.05
N SER A 76 11.68 7.00 -12.16
CA SER A 76 10.27 6.66 -12.30
C SER A 76 10.07 5.47 -13.24
N TYR A 77 8.98 4.74 -13.01
CA TYR A 77 8.52 3.66 -13.87
C TYR A 77 7.04 3.90 -14.19
N PRO A 78 6.70 4.22 -15.45
CA PRO A 78 5.31 4.39 -15.86
C PRO A 78 4.60 3.03 -15.89
N ALA A 79 3.37 2.97 -15.41
CA ALA A 79 2.55 1.79 -15.58
C ALA A 79 2.32 1.53 -17.09
N PRO A 80 2.47 0.29 -17.56
CA PRO A 80 2.13 -0.07 -18.94
C PRO A 80 0.69 0.30 -19.30
N GLU A 81 0.44 0.55 -20.57
CA GLU A 81 -0.90 0.91 -21.04
C GLU A 81 -1.97 -0.09 -20.59
N GLY A 82 -3.11 0.40 -20.14
CA GLY A 82 -4.21 -0.43 -19.62
C GLY A 82 -3.97 -1.00 -18.22
N THR A 83 -2.87 -0.63 -17.55
CA THR A 83 -2.55 -1.06 -16.18
C THR A 83 -2.49 0.11 -15.22
N GLU A 84 -2.55 -0.19 -13.91
CA GLU A 84 -2.43 0.78 -12.82
C GLU A 84 -1.56 0.21 -11.69
N ILE A 85 -0.90 1.09 -10.91
CA ILE A 85 -0.09 0.71 -9.76
C ILE A 85 -0.54 1.51 -8.54
N HIS A 86 -0.99 0.79 -7.49
CA HIS A 86 -1.57 1.40 -6.30
C HIS A 86 -0.80 1.12 -5.00
N THR A 87 0.24 0.31 -5.05
CA THR A 87 1.03 -0.03 -3.86
C THR A 87 2.50 -0.20 -4.21
N ILE A 88 3.38 0.18 -3.30
CA ILE A 88 4.83 0.05 -3.43
C ILE A 88 5.46 -0.16 -2.05
N GLN A 89 6.45 -1.02 -1.97
CA GLN A 89 7.27 -1.22 -0.78
C GLN A 89 8.74 -1.42 -1.15
N PRO A 90 9.70 -0.78 -0.44
CA PRO A 90 11.12 -1.04 -0.67
C PRO A 90 11.53 -2.43 -0.16
N ILE A 91 12.45 -3.07 -0.87
CA ILE A 91 13.16 -4.28 -0.46
C ILE A 91 14.65 -3.94 -0.40
N GLY A 92 15.17 -3.76 0.82
CA GLY A 92 16.51 -3.25 1.01
C GLY A 92 16.69 -1.86 0.42
N LYS A 93 17.85 -1.61 -0.23
CA LYS A 93 18.19 -0.29 -0.80
C LYS A 93 17.93 -0.19 -2.30
N ASN A 94 17.96 -1.32 -3.01
CA ASN A 94 18.06 -1.34 -4.46
C ASN A 94 16.89 -2.04 -5.16
N HIS A 95 15.85 -2.43 -4.44
CA HIS A 95 14.68 -3.07 -5.02
C HIS A 95 13.39 -2.52 -4.42
N VAL A 96 12.33 -2.65 -5.19
CA VAL A 96 10.96 -2.40 -4.75
C VAL A 96 10.08 -3.57 -5.15
N ILE A 97 9.01 -3.81 -4.38
CA ILE A 97 7.91 -4.68 -4.76
C ILE A 97 6.66 -3.85 -4.92
N PHE A 98 5.88 -4.12 -5.96
CA PHE A 98 4.62 -3.46 -6.22
C PHE A 98 3.64 -4.42 -6.92
N ILE A 99 2.36 -4.04 -6.96
CA ILE A 99 1.37 -4.75 -7.76
C ILE A 99 0.99 -3.88 -8.96
N GLN A 100 1.12 -4.46 -10.14
CA GLN A 100 0.57 -3.94 -11.38
C GLN A 100 -0.83 -4.52 -11.56
N ASN A 101 -1.85 -3.70 -11.31
CA ASN A 101 -3.22 -4.03 -11.65
C ASN A 101 -3.34 -4.11 -13.16
N GLY A 102 -3.93 -5.17 -13.66
CA GLY A 102 -4.02 -5.43 -15.09
C GLY A 102 -4.79 -6.70 -15.38
N LYS A 103 -4.75 -7.13 -16.64
CA LYS A 103 -5.30 -8.41 -17.09
C LYS A 103 -4.23 -9.11 -17.96
N PRO A 104 -3.36 -9.94 -17.32
CA PRO A 104 -3.33 -10.37 -15.92
C PRO A 104 -2.80 -9.29 -14.96
N ALA A 105 -3.15 -9.42 -13.67
CA ALA A 105 -2.54 -8.65 -12.60
C ALA A 105 -1.24 -9.35 -12.13
N LYS A 106 -0.23 -8.58 -11.77
CA LYS A 106 1.10 -9.12 -11.41
C LYS A 106 1.66 -8.50 -10.14
N ALA A 107 2.30 -9.31 -9.31
CA ALA A 107 3.26 -8.83 -8.32
C ALA A 107 4.64 -8.78 -8.99
N ILE A 108 5.35 -7.67 -8.82
CA ILE A 108 6.61 -7.40 -9.52
C ILE A 108 7.66 -6.95 -8.52
N VAL A 109 8.83 -7.59 -8.56
CA VAL A 109 10.06 -7.13 -7.91
C VAL A 109 10.94 -6.48 -8.96
N MET A 110 11.33 -5.23 -8.70
CA MET A 110 12.09 -4.41 -9.64
C MET A 110 13.32 -3.82 -8.97
N GLU A 111 14.45 -3.89 -9.66
CA GLU A 111 15.69 -3.22 -9.27
C GLU A 111 15.60 -1.73 -9.57
N ILE A 112 16.06 -0.89 -8.65
CA ILE A 112 16.08 0.56 -8.78
C ILE A 112 17.52 1.11 -8.68
N PRO A 113 17.88 2.19 -9.38
CA PRO A 113 17.04 2.98 -10.28
C PRO A 113 16.94 2.44 -11.73
N SER A 114 17.52 1.27 -12.02
CA SER A 114 17.59 0.70 -13.38
C SER A 114 16.23 0.36 -13.99
N THR A 115 15.20 0.22 -13.15
CA THR A 115 13.84 -0.25 -13.49
C THR A 115 13.79 -1.64 -14.15
N ARG A 116 14.82 -2.47 -13.91
CA ARG A 116 14.89 -3.85 -14.40
C ARG A 116 14.01 -4.76 -13.54
N ILE A 117 13.03 -5.41 -14.16
CA ILE A 117 12.21 -6.43 -13.50
C ILE A 117 13.10 -7.65 -13.23
N VAL A 118 13.21 -8.05 -11.95
CA VAL A 118 14.02 -9.20 -11.53
C VAL A 118 13.18 -10.42 -11.21
N GLN A 119 11.90 -10.20 -10.85
CA GLN A 119 10.94 -11.28 -10.61
C GLN A 119 9.52 -10.79 -10.81
N GLU A 120 8.65 -11.63 -11.33
CA GLU A 120 7.22 -11.38 -11.39
C GLU A 120 6.43 -12.68 -11.29
N PHE A 121 5.19 -12.58 -10.80
CA PHE A 121 4.21 -13.67 -10.83
C PHE A 121 2.79 -13.11 -10.92
N GLU A 122 1.90 -13.88 -11.50
CA GLU A 122 0.49 -13.51 -11.64
C GLU A 122 -0.27 -13.64 -10.32
N LEU A 123 -1.21 -12.72 -10.12
CA LEU A 123 -2.13 -12.72 -9.00
C LEU A 123 -3.55 -13.01 -9.50
N PRO A 124 -4.38 -13.73 -8.72
CA PRO A 124 -5.78 -13.95 -9.08
C PRO A 124 -6.53 -12.62 -9.10
N TYR A 125 -7.27 -12.37 -10.17
CA TYR A 125 -8.02 -11.13 -10.38
C TYR A 125 -9.44 -11.43 -10.92
N ASN A 126 -10.33 -10.44 -10.81
CA ASN A 126 -11.66 -10.52 -11.36
C ASN A 126 -11.63 -10.10 -12.83
N GLU A 127 -11.81 -11.05 -13.74
CA GLU A 127 -11.84 -10.85 -15.21
C GLU A 127 -12.88 -9.79 -15.63
N ASN A 128 -14.03 -9.77 -14.97
CA ASN A 128 -15.14 -8.86 -15.26
C ASN A 128 -15.03 -7.54 -14.48
N GLY A 129 -14.06 -7.42 -13.58
CA GLY A 129 -13.83 -6.23 -12.78
C GLY A 129 -13.05 -5.16 -13.54
N SER A 130 -13.10 -3.92 -13.03
CA SER A 130 -12.22 -2.87 -13.51
C SER A 130 -10.79 -3.08 -13.02
N VAL A 131 -9.80 -2.69 -13.83
CA VAL A 131 -8.37 -2.69 -13.42
C VAL A 131 -8.19 -1.86 -12.16
N HIS A 132 -8.80 -0.69 -12.08
CA HIS A 132 -8.76 0.20 -10.92
C HIS A 132 -9.23 -0.45 -9.61
N GLY A 133 -10.19 -1.36 -9.68
CA GLY A 133 -10.80 -2.01 -8.52
C GLY A 133 -10.13 -3.29 -8.05
N GLN A 134 -8.97 -3.69 -8.59
CA GLN A 134 -8.37 -5.00 -8.26
C GLN A 134 -7.67 -5.02 -6.91
N PHE A 135 -6.58 -4.26 -6.78
CA PHE A 135 -5.70 -4.26 -5.61
C PHE A 135 -5.40 -2.84 -5.17
N ARG A 136 -5.32 -2.63 -3.86
CA ARG A 136 -5.00 -1.30 -3.30
C ARG A 136 -3.77 -1.31 -2.40
N ASN A 137 -3.45 -2.45 -1.81
CA ASN A 137 -2.31 -2.53 -0.90
C ASN A 137 -1.72 -3.94 -0.87
N ALA A 138 -0.41 -4.00 -0.75
CA ALA A 138 0.34 -5.22 -0.44
C ALA A 138 1.53 -4.89 0.44
N ARG A 139 1.88 -5.81 1.33
CA ARG A 139 3.03 -5.67 2.24
C ARG A 139 3.74 -7.01 2.42
N LEU A 140 5.06 -6.96 2.51
CA LEU A 140 5.84 -8.12 2.92
C LEU A 140 5.60 -8.39 4.41
N SER A 141 5.44 -9.67 4.74
CA SER A 141 5.43 -10.14 6.13
C SER A 141 6.85 -10.22 6.68
N SER A 142 6.98 -10.42 7.98
CA SER A 142 8.26 -10.65 8.66
C SER A 142 8.98 -11.91 8.17
N SER A 143 8.23 -12.89 7.66
CA SER A 143 8.76 -14.12 7.05
C SER A 143 9.13 -13.99 5.56
N GLY A 144 8.95 -12.81 4.97
CA GLY A 144 9.25 -12.55 3.56
C GLY A 144 8.18 -13.02 2.57
N THR A 145 6.98 -13.39 3.04
CA THR A 145 5.84 -13.65 2.17
C THR A 145 5.13 -12.35 1.80
N LEU A 146 4.41 -12.32 0.68
CA LEU A 146 3.65 -11.16 0.24
C LEU A 146 2.18 -11.27 0.66
N LEU A 147 1.75 -10.37 1.53
CA LEU A 147 0.35 -10.17 1.89
C LEU A 147 -0.30 -9.22 0.89
N VAL A 148 -1.42 -9.60 0.31
CA VAL A 148 -2.10 -8.85 -0.76
C VAL A 148 -3.56 -8.64 -0.41
N ALA A 149 -3.99 -7.38 -0.33
CA ALA A 149 -5.39 -7.02 -0.20
C ALA A 149 -6.06 -7.02 -1.59
N ASN A 150 -6.76 -8.11 -1.92
CA ASN A 150 -7.50 -8.23 -3.17
C ASN A 150 -8.92 -7.66 -2.98
N MET A 151 -9.07 -6.37 -3.27
CA MET A 151 -10.34 -5.65 -3.13
C MET A 151 -11.38 -6.17 -4.13
N GLY A 152 -10.96 -6.47 -5.36
CA GLY A 152 -11.84 -6.89 -6.44
C GLY A 152 -12.51 -8.24 -6.22
N MET A 153 -11.86 -9.14 -5.44
CA MET A 153 -12.38 -10.47 -5.12
C MET A 153 -12.72 -10.64 -3.63
N GLY A 154 -12.45 -9.63 -2.80
CA GLY A 154 -12.90 -9.58 -1.40
C GLY A 154 -12.11 -10.46 -0.43
N PHE A 155 -10.81 -10.68 -0.66
CA PHE A 155 -9.97 -11.48 0.24
C PHE A 155 -8.60 -10.84 0.48
N VAL A 156 -7.91 -11.31 1.51
CA VAL A 156 -6.46 -11.14 1.69
C VAL A 156 -5.80 -12.46 1.32
N GLY A 157 -4.85 -12.43 0.40
CA GLY A 157 -4.01 -13.58 0.03
C GLY A 157 -2.61 -13.44 0.60
N GLU A 158 -1.95 -14.55 0.91
CA GLU A 158 -0.54 -14.62 1.25
C GLU A 158 0.19 -15.52 0.26
N TYR A 159 1.27 -14.99 -0.32
CA TYR A 159 2.01 -15.64 -1.40
C TYR A 159 3.48 -15.81 -1.00
N ASN A 160 4.06 -16.97 -1.31
CA ASN A 160 5.49 -17.16 -1.18
C ASN A 160 6.26 -16.47 -2.33
N ALA A 161 7.60 -16.50 -2.26
CA ALA A 161 8.46 -15.87 -3.27
C ALA A 161 8.24 -16.41 -4.71
N ASN A 162 7.73 -17.63 -4.87
CA ASN A 162 7.44 -18.21 -6.18
C ASN A 162 6.01 -17.91 -6.68
N GLY A 163 5.26 -17.05 -5.99
CA GLY A 163 3.89 -16.70 -6.35
C GLY A 163 2.84 -17.75 -5.98
N LYS A 164 3.22 -18.80 -5.24
CA LYS A 164 2.25 -19.78 -4.75
C LYS A 164 1.47 -19.20 -3.58
N GLU A 165 0.14 -19.18 -3.67
CA GLU A 165 -0.73 -18.85 -2.56
C GLU A 165 -0.60 -19.91 -1.46
N ILE A 166 -0.30 -19.45 -0.23
CA ILE A 166 -0.11 -20.31 0.95
C ILE A 166 -1.22 -20.11 1.98
N ASN A 167 -1.86 -18.93 2.02
CA ASN A 167 -3.00 -18.65 2.86
C ASN A 167 -3.99 -17.71 2.16
N ARG A 168 -5.28 -17.81 2.56
CA ARG A 168 -6.34 -16.89 2.10
C ARG A 168 -7.35 -16.65 3.21
N TRP A 169 -7.73 -15.37 3.39
CA TRP A 169 -8.76 -14.94 4.33
C TRP A 169 -9.88 -14.20 3.58
N GLN A 170 -11.09 -14.74 3.61
CA GLN A 170 -12.27 -14.09 3.01
C GLN A 170 -12.77 -13.00 3.96
N LEU A 171 -12.55 -11.74 3.62
CA LEU A 171 -12.78 -10.61 4.53
C LEU A 171 -13.71 -9.53 3.96
N GLY A 172 -14.19 -9.72 2.73
CA GLY A 172 -15.13 -8.81 2.08
C GLY A 172 -14.56 -7.40 1.85
N GLY A 173 -14.10 -7.10 0.62
CA GLY A 173 -13.64 -5.77 0.25
C GLY A 173 -12.37 -5.31 0.97
N ALA A 174 -11.41 -6.20 1.18
CA ALA A 174 -10.12 -5.87 1.79
C ALA A 174 -9.40 -4.76 1.00
N TRP A 175 -9.15 -3.63 1.66
CA TRP A 175 -8.49 -2.47 1.07
C TRP A 175 -6.99 -2.44 1.38
N SER A 176 -6.62 -2.77 2.61
CA SER A 176 -5.25 -2.79 3.07
C SER A 176 -5.00 -3.93 4.04
N VAL A 177 -3.76 -4.41 4.10
CA VAL A 177 -3.29 -5.43 5.03
C VAL A 177 -1.88 -5.12 5.49
N ALA A 178 -1.61 -5.34 6.78
CA ALA A 178 -0.26 -5.30 7.36
C ALA A 178 -0.13 -6.34 8.47
N GLU A 179 1.03 -6.97 8.56
CA GLU A 179 1.36 -7.81 9.70
C GLU A 179 1.71 -6.96 10.91
N GLN A 180 1.18 -7.33 12.07
CA GLN A 180 1.48 -6.70 13.35
C GLN A 180 2.68 -7.38 14.03
N PRO A 181 3.37 -6.74 14.99
CA PRO A 181 4.50 -7.35 15.70
C PRO A 181 4.19 -8.68 16.41
N ASN A 182 2.91 -8.91 16.75
CA ASN A 182 2.45 -10.17 17.35
C ASN A 182 2.14 -11.27 16.32
N GLY A 183 2.38 -11.02 15.03
CA GLY A 183 2.11 -11.94 13.92
C GLY A 183 0.67 -11.92 13.40
N ASN A 184 -0.25 -11.21 14.06
CA ASN A 184 -1.61 -11.01 13.57
C ASN A 184 -1.64 -10.10 12.34
N LEU A 185 -2.75 -10.08 11.61
CA LEU A 185 -2.95 -9.19 10.48
C LEU A 185 -3.90 -8.06 10.86
N LEU A 186 -3.49 -6.82 10.61
CA LEU A 186 -4.38 -5.67 10.61
C LEU A 186 -4.93 -5.50 9.19
N VAL A 187 -6.25 -5.57 9.06
CA VAL A 187 -6.93 -5.47 7.75
C VAL A 187 -7.92 -4.31 7.77
N VAL A 188 -7.85 -3.48 6.75
CA VAL A 188 -8.80 -2.39 6.53
C VAL A 188 -9.73 -2.77 5.38
N GLY A 189 -11.03 -2.70 5.64
CA GLY A 189 -12.06 -2.95 4.63
C GLY A 189 -12.51 -1.67 3.93
N ARG A 190 -13.16 -1.83 2.77
CA ARG A 190 -13.63 -0.73 1.89
C ARG A 190 -14.52 0.33 2.56
N ARG A 191 -15.21 -0.02 3.64
CA ARG A 191 -16.12 0.90 4.36
C ARG A 191 -15.53 1.40 5.69
N GLY A 192 -14.20 1.40 5.83
CA GLY A 192 -13.54 1.86 7.04
C GLY A 192 -13.58 0.87 8.20
N ASN A 193 -14.02 -0.36 7.98
CA ASN A 193 -13.90 -1.41 8.99
C ASN A 193 -12.45 -1.81 9.15
N VAL A 194 -11.92 -1.68 10.36
CA VAL A 194 -10.57 -2.13 10.72
C VAL A 194 -10.70 -3.39 11.58
N ARG A 195 -9.91 -4.42 11.27
CA ARG A 195 -9.91 -5.68 12.03
C ARG A 195 -8.49 -6.14 12.28
N GLU A 196 -8.23 -6.61 13.47
CA GLU A 196 -7.08 -7.45 13.76
C GLU A 196 -7.53 -8.91 13.75
N ILE A 197 -6.89 -9.73 12.95
CA ILE A 197 -7.19 -11.16 12.83
C ILE A 197 -5.95 -12.00 13.11
N LYS A 198 -6.13 -13.15 13.73
CA LYS A 198 -5.09 -14.19 13.83
C LYS A 198 -4.88 -14.85 12.46
N ARG A 199 -3.77 -15.55 12.30
CA ARG A 199 -3.48 -16.33 11.08
C ARG A 199 -4.51 -17.43 10.79
N ASN A 200 -5.24 -17.91 11.80
CA ASN A 200 -6.36 -18.86 11.64
C ASN A 200 -7.68 -18.19 11.20
N GLY A 201 -7.71 -16.86 11.03
CA GLY A 201 -8.89 -16.09 10.61
C GLY A 201 -9.77 -15.60 11.74
N GLU A 202 -9.49 -15.95 12.99
CA GLU A 202 -10.22 -15.45 14.16
C GLU A 202 -10.01 -13.94 14.34
N THR A 203 -11.11 -13.17 14.46
CA THR A 203 -11.05 -11.74 14.74
C THR A 203 -10.76 -11.52 16.24
N VAL A 204 -9.66 -10.84 16.52
CA VAL A 204 -9.25 -10.47 17.89
C VAL A 204 -9.88 -9.15 18.31
N TRP A 205 -9.92 -8.21 17.37
CA TRP A 205 -10.40 -6.85 17.58
C TRP A 205 -11.00 -6.30 16.29
N SER A 206 -11.98 -5.41 16.41
CA SER A 206 -12.56 -4.71 15.27
C SER A 206 -13.03 -3.31 15.63
N TYR A 207 -12.94 -2.40 14.67
CA TYR A 207 -13.44 -1.04 14.76
C TYR A 207 -14.22 -0.68 13.50
N ASP A 208 -15.40 -0.11 13.68
CA ASP A 208 -16.25 0.35 12.58
C ASP A 208 -16.14 1.87 12.44
N ALA A 209 -15.29 2.32 11.50
CA ALA A 209 -15.09 3.73 11.21
C ALA A 209 -16.25 4.37 10.43
N SER A 210 -17.20 3.59 9.92
CA SER A 210 -18.37 4.14 9.22
C SER A 210 -19.22 5.04 10.14
N LYS A 211 -19.07 4.85 11.45
CA LYS A 211 -19.80 5.63 12.48
C LYS A 211 -19.25 7.04 12.71
N ILE A 212 -18.07 7.36 12.20
CA ILE A 212 -17.43 8.68 12.36
C ILE A 212 -17.49 9.55 11.09
N GLY A 213 -18.31 9.15 10.12
CA GLY A 213 -18.67 9.98 8.97
C GLY A 213 -17.54 10.13 7.93
N PHE A 214 -17.25 9.06 7.23
CA PHE A 214 -16.49 9.11 5.96
C PHE A 214 -17.43 9.06 4.77
#